data_802b85d6e1c8848ef5ee2d3946e21f89
#
_entry.id   802b85d6e1c8848ef5ee2d3946e21f89
#
_cell.length_a   1.000
_cell.length_b   1.000
_cell.length_c   1.000
_cell.angle_alpha   90.00
_cell.angle_beta   90.00
_cell.angle_gamma   90.00
#
_symmetry.space_group_name_H-M   'P 1'
#
loop_
_entity.id
_entity.type
_entity.pdbx_description
1 polymer ?
#
loop_
_entity_poly.entity_id
_entity_poly.type
_entity_poly.pdbx_seq_one_letter_code
_entity_poly.pdbx_strand_id
1 'polypeptide(L)'
;MPVVPLVMAHRTVKPLFKPSRPCAELKLGHRSLYIIPSRFGALWIAAAGLLLLVAIQMGSNSTLLLAFLMLGLMALAMFLTHDTLHGITLRCDQPSPTFAGEPADYPLQLESSAARPRCSLRVQGHAWLVFDRIAAGTTTLTLPWGAEHRGWQLPPPVQIETIAPLGLFICWGRWQPHQPQLIWPRRRPGPVAETQPSPSRDGLEEWQDLRPVCEGERPARVDWASAARGRPLQAKLFSDPEEVHVILAPAPGVPLDAAREHLADRIWRLHHSGACYGLQIQSISLAPSKGVRHRDACLEALATA
;
A
#
# COMPACT_ATOMS: atom_id res chain seq x y z
N MET A 1 -11.62 17.33 1.67
CA MET A 1 -12.33 17.60 0.40
C MET A 1 -12.11 16.40 -0.50
N PRO A 2 -13.15 15.81 -1.09
CA PRO A 2 -12.99 14.61 -1.92
C PRO A 2 -12.24 14.95 -3.21
N VAL A 3 -11.17 14.18 -3.47
CA VAL A 3 -10.40 14.24 -4.73
C VAL A 3 -11.24 13.55 -5.81
N VAL A 4 -11.76 14.31 -6.77
CA VAL A 4 -12.46 13.75 -7.92
C VAL A 4 -11.43 13.28 -8.95
N PRO A 5 -11.40 11.99 -9.33
CA PRO A 5 -10.49 11.52 -10.36
C PRO A 5 -11.00 11.99 -11.74
N LEU A 6 -10.43 13.05 -12.26
CA LEU A 6 -10.67 13.45 -13.64
C LEU A 6 -9.76 12.61 -14.56
N VAL A 7 -10.33 11.58 -15.16
CA VAL A 7 -9.64 10.72 -16.14
C VAL A 7 -9.47 11.52 -17.43
N MET A 8 -8.37 12.24 -17.56
CA MET A 8 -7.91 12.76 -18.86
C MET A 8 -7.02 11.73 -19.52
N ALA A 9 -7.40 11.27 -20.71
CA ALA A 9 -6.61 10.38 -21.56
C ALA A 9 -5.32 11.09 -22.04
N HIS A 10 -4.28 11.07 -21.21
CA HIS A 10 -2.94 11.48 -21.64
C HIS A 10 -2.20 10.30 -22.28
N ARG A 11 -1.72 10.53 -23.50
CA ARG A 11 -0.89 9.58 -24.23
C ARG A 11 0.34 9.24 -23.39
N THR A 12 0.51 7.97 -23.12
CA THR A 12 1.69 7.39 -22.47
C THR A 12 2.93 7.70 -23.31
N VAL A 13 3.74 8.65 -22.89
CA VAL A 13 5.11 8.78 -23.40
C VAL A 13 5.84 7.55 -22.88
N LYS A 14 6.23 6.64 -23.78
CA LYS A 14 7.06 5.48 -23.43
C LYS A 14 8.32 5.97 -22.73
N PRO A 15 8.72 5.39 -21.61
CA PRO A 15 9.88 5.86 -20.85
C PRO A 15 11.18 5.57 -21.64
N LEU A 16 11.73 6.60 -22.25
CA LEU A 16 13.02 6.54 -22.95
C LEU A 16 14.22 6.56 -21.98
N PHE A 17 14.00 6.68 -20.67
CA PHE A 17 15.04 6.93 -19.69
C PHE A 17 15.14 5.81 -18.65
N LYS A 18 16.39 5.48 -18.26
CA LYS A 18 16.74 4.52 -17.22
C LYS A 18 16.03 4.89 -15.90
N PRO A 19 15.56 3.90 -15.13
CA PRO A 19 15.02 4.15 -13.80
C PRO A 19 16.11 4.81 -12.94
N SER A 20 15.75 5.88 -12.23
CA SER A 20 16.58 6.45 -11.18
C SER A 20 16.82 5.39 -10.09
N ARG A 21 17.99 5.43 -9.43
CA ARG A 21 18.25 4.56 -8.27
C ARG A 21 17.21 4.82 -7.20
N PRO A 22 16.73 3.77 -6.49
CA PRO A 22 15.81 3.94 -5.38
C PRO A 22 16.39 4.88 -4.33
N CYS A 23 15.63 5.88 -3.92
CA CYS A 23 16.03 6.81 -2.87
C CYS A 23 14.82 7.14 -1.96
N ALA A 24 15.11 7.37 -0.67
CA ALA A 24 14.08 7.69 0.32
C ALA A 24 13.49 9.09 0.10
N GLU A 25 14.30 9.99 -0.43
CA GLU A 25 13.94 11.39 -0.65
C GLU A 25 14.47 11.83 -2.01
N LEU A 26 13.66 12.57 -2.76
CA LEU A 26 14.07 13.22 -3.99
C LEU A 26 13.68 14.70 -3.95
N LYS A 27 14.67 15.58 -3.97
CA LYS A 27 14.45 17.01 -4.25
C LYS A 27 14.48 17.26 -5.74
N LEU A 28 13.37 17.76 -6.27
CA LEU A 28 13.23 18.07 -7.68
C LEU A 28 14.09 19.29 -8.05
N GLY A 29 15.06 19.10 -8.90
CA GLY A 29 15.99 20.11 -9.36
C GLY A 29 16.24 20.01 -10.87
N HIS A 30 17.09 20.87 -11.41
CA HIS A 30 17.36 20.95 -12.85
C HIS A 30 17.76 19.62 -13.51
N ARG A 31 18.42 18.70 -12.76
CA ARG A 31 18.85 17.39 -13.28
C ARG A 31 17.78 16.31 -13.25
N SER A 32 16.71 16.50 -12.48
CA SER A 32 15.63 15.54 -12.29
C SER A 32 14.35 15.92 -13.02
N LEU A 33 14.28 17.13 -13.57
CA LEU A 33 13.15 17.66 -14.30
C LEU A 33 13.44 17.71 -15.80
N TYR A 34 12.46 17.28 -16.57
CA TYR A 34 12.49 17.29 -18.03
C TYR A 34 11.36 18.19 -18.53
N ILE A 35 11.63 18.97 -19.56
CA ILE A 35 10.65 19.89 -20.15
C ILE A 35 10.52 19.57 -21.63
N ILE A 36 9.29 19.43 -22.09
CA ILE A 36 8.95 19.25 -23.50
C ILE A 36 7.79 20.19 -23.87
N PRO A 37 7.74 20.68 -25.10
CA PRO A 37 6.57 21.44 -25.55
C PRO A 37 5.33 20.56 -25.51
N SER A 38 4.22 21.11 -25.04
CA SER A 38 2.89 20.50 -25.15
C SER A 38 2.43 20.53 -26.62
N ARG A 39 1.32 19.86 -26.95
CA ARG A 39 0.72 19.98 -28.29
C ARG A 39 0.34 21.43 -28.60
N PHE A 40 -0.18 22.14 -27.60
CA PHE A 40 -0.50 23.55 -27.72
C PHE A 40 0.79 24.39 -27.87
N GLY A 41 1.85 24.07 -27.12
CA GLY A 41 3.15 24.70 -27.25
C GLY A 41 3.79 24.49 -28.62
N ALA A 42 3.68 23.27 -29.18
CA ALA A 42 4.17 22.98 -30.54
C ALA A 42 3.42 23.81 -31.61
N LEU A 43 2.09 23.92 -31.48
CA LEU A 43 1.28 24.76 -32.36
C LEU A 43 1.67 26.26 -32.21
N TRP A 44 1.94 26.70 -30.99
CA TRP A 44 2.40 28.06 -30.70
C TRP A 44 3.75 28.36 -31.36
N ILE A 45 4.70 27.41 -31.31
CA ILE A 45 6.01 27.55 -32.00
C ILE A 45 5.79 27.67 -33.52
N ALA A 46 4.96 26.80 -34.08
CA ALA A 46 4.67 26.83 -35.52
C ALA A 46 4.05 28.16 -35.94
N ALA A 47 3.08 28.68 -35.16
CA ALA A 47 2.44 29.96 -35.41
C ALA A 47 3.43 31.14 -35.31
N ALA A 48 4.30 31.15 -34.27
CA ALA A 48 5.31 32.17 -34.11
C ALA A 48 6.35 32.14 -35.26
N GLY A 49 6.76 30.94 -35.70
CA GLY A 49 7.63 30.75 -36.83
C GLY A 49 7.04 31.24 -38.16
N LEU A 50 5.74 30.93 -38.40
CA LEU A 50 4.99 31.40 -39.57
C LEU A 50 4.91 32.93 -39.58
N LEU A 51 4.53 33.52 -38.44
CA LEU A 51 4.48 34.99 -38.30
C LEU A 51 5.85 35.62 -38.54
N LEU A 52 6.94 35.02 -38.09
CA LEU A 52 8.31 35.50 -38.33
C LEU A 52 8.61 35.51 -39.83
N LEU A 53 8.32 34.42 -40.54
CA LEU A 53 8.51 34.35 -42.01
C LEU A 53 7.71 35.41 -42.75
N VAL A 54 6.41 35.57 -42.40
CA VAL A 54 5.58 36.62 -43.02
C VAL A 54 6.11 38.01 -42.71
N ALA A 55 6.54 38.28 -41.49
CA ALA A 55 7.12 39.55 -41.10
C ALA A 55 8.35 39.93 -41.93
N ILE A 56 9.26 38.95 -42.19
CA ILE A 56 10.43 39.16 -43.01
C ILE A 56 10.05 39.44 -44.46
N GLN A 57 9.11 38.70 -45.03
CA GLN A 57 8.68 38.88 -46.42
C GLN A 57 7.96 40.21 -46.66
N MET A 58 7.13 40.62 -45.70
CA MET A 58 6.39 41.88 -45.82
C MET A 58 7.18 43.12 -45.38
N GLY A 59 8.37 42.94 -44.78
CA GLY A 59 9.14 44.03 -44.19
C GLY A 59 8.38 44.77 -43.06
N SER A 60 7.45 44.11 -42.42
CA SER A 60 6.55 44.71 -41.41
C SER A 60 7.16 44.62 -40.02
N ASN A 61 7.56 45.75 -39.45
CA ASN A 61 8.09 45.83 -38.09
C ASN A 61 7.06 45.43 -37.02
N SER A 62 5.75 45.72 -37.24
CA SER A 62 4.69 45.37 -36.30
C SER A 62 4.46 43.86 -36.20
N THR A 63 4.50 43.15 -37.34
CA THR A 63 4.41 41.69 -37.37
C THR A 63 5.64 41.07 -36.79
N LEU A 64 6.84 41.63 -37.02
CA LEU A 64 8.07 41.17 -36.42
C LEU A 64 8.04 41.29 -34.89
N LEU A 65 7.59 42.43 -34.38
CA LEU A 65 7.42 42.63 -32.95
C LEU A 65 6.49 41.62 -32.33
N LEU A 66 5.33 41.31 -32.98
CA LEU A 66 4.40 40.30 -32.52
C LEU A 66 5.03 38.89 -32.45
N ALA A 67 5.82 38.52 -33.50
CA ALA A 67 6.53 37.24 -33.52
C ALA A 67 7.54 37.11 -32.36
N PHE A 68 8.29 38.16 -32.10
CA PHE A 68 9.24 38.19 -30.96
C PHE A 68 8.53 38.17 -29.62
N LEU A 69 7.39 38.84 -29.48
CA LEU A 69 6.57 38.80 -28.27
C LEU A 69 6.04 37.36 -27.99
N MET A 70 5.61 36.65 -29.04
CA MET A 70 5.18 35.24 -28.91
C MET A 70 6.35 34.32 -28.49
N LEU A 71 7.53 34.52 -29.03
CA LEU A 71 8.75 33.78 -28.65
C LEU A 71 9.19 34.11 -27.21
N GLY A 72 9.14 35.39 -26.83
CA GLY A 72 9.43 35.84 -25.48
C GLY A 72 8.48 35.25 -24.44
N LEU A 73 7.16 35.25 -24.75
CA LEU A 73 6.18 34.61 -23.89
C LEU A 73 6.40 33.10 -23.75
N MET A 74 6.86 32.46 -24.81
CA MET A 74 7.21 31.05 -24.77
C MET A 74 8.41 30.78 -23.87
N ALA A 75 9.49 31.59 -23.96
CA ALA A 75 10.65 31.49 -23.09
C ALA A 75 10.24 31.70 -21.61
N LEU A 76 9.39 32.68 -21.34
CA LEU A 76 8.83 32.92 -20.02
C LEU A 76 8.01 31.72 -19.53
N ALA A 77 7.16 31.16 -20.39
CA ALA A 77 6.34 29.98 -20.06
C ALA A 77 7.21 28.77 -19.69
N MET A 78 8.30 28.55 -20.40
CA MET A 78 9.25 27.47 -20.09
C MET A 78 9.84 27.64 -18.69
N PHE A 79 10.29 28.85 -18.36
CA PHE A 79 10.85 29.18 -17.04
C PHE A 79 9.81 28.97 -15.93
N LEU A 80 8.61 29.51 -16.08
CA LEU A 80 7.53 29.39 -15.09
C LEU A 80 7.09 27.94 -14.89
N THR A 81 6.99 27.16 -15.96
CA THR A 81 6.59 25.75 -15.87
C THR A 81 7.67 24.94 -15.16
N HIS A 82 8.97 25.23 -15.40
CA HIS A 82 10.06 24.61 -14.66
C HIS A 82 10.01 24.96 -13.17
N ASP A 83 9.84 26.26 -12.86
CA ASP A 83 9.80 26.74 -11.47
C ASP A 83 8.65 26.15 -10.67
N THR A 84 7.55 25.78 -11.32
CA THR A 84 6.39 25.14 -10.68
C THR A 84 6.77 23.84 -9.95
N LEU A 85 7.64 23.01 -10.50
CA LEU A 85 8.09 21.76 -9.88
C LEU A 85 9.44 21.88 -9.18
N HIS A 86 10.21 22.90 -9.50
CA HIS A 86 11.55 23.08 -8.93
C HIS A 86 11.50 23.28 -7.40
N GLY A 87 12.34 22.56 -6.67
CA GLY A 87 12.44 22.68 -5.22
C GLY A 87 11.40 21.89 -4.42
N ILE A 88 10.47 21.18 -5.07
CA ILE A 88 9.59 20.26 -4.38
C ILE A 88 10.40 19.04 -3.94
N THR A 89 10.20 18.62 -2.69
CA THR A 89 10.80 17.41 -2.13
C THR A 89 9.75 16.32 -1.98
N LEU A 90 10.03 15.15 -2.52
CA LEU A 90 9.22 13.94 -2.39
C LEU A 90 9.89 13.02 -1.37
N ARG A 91 9.14 12.56 -0.38
CA ARG A 91 9.59 11.58 0.63
C ARG A 91 8.66 10.39 0.68
N CYS A 92 9.24 9.20 0.95
CA CYS A 92 8.46 8.03 1.29
C CYS A 92 8.01 8.10 2.74
N ASP A 93 6.78 7.69 2.98
CA ASP A 93 6.32 7.31 4.32
C ASP A 93 6.25 5.78 4.41
N GLN A 94 6.05 5.25 5.62
CA GLN A 94 5.96 3.81 5.81
C GLN A 94 4.60 3.30 5.28
N PRO A 95 4.60 2.48 4.21
CA PRO A 95 3.36 1.97 3.66
C PRO A 95 2.76 0.88 4.54
N SER A 96 1.44 0.90 4.69
CA SER A 96 0.71 -0.16 5.37
C SER A 96 0.66 -1.42 4.51
N PRO A 97 0.73 -2.61 5.12
CA PRO A 97 0.55 -3.86 4.39
C PRO A 97 -0.83 -3.95 3.73
N THR A 98 -0.90 -4.65 2.58
CA THR A 98 -2.14 -4.87 1.85
C THR A 98 -2.17 -6.26 1.20
N PHE A 99 -3.34 -6.71 0.74
CA PHE A 99 -3.49 -8.02 0.08
C PHE A 99 -3.18 -7.92 -1.42
N ALA A 100 -2.57 -8.97 -1.96
CA ALA A 100 -2.33 -9.09 -3.39
C ALA A 100 -3.64 -9.04 -4.19
N GLY A 101 -3.65 -8.25 -5.26
CA GLY A 101 -4.82 -8.03 -6.11
C GLY A 101 -5.82 -7.01 -5.58
N GLU A 102 -5.60 -6.43 -4.40
CA GLU A 102 -6.32 -5.28 -3.90
C GLU A 102 -5.55 -3.99 -4.22
N PRO A 103 -6.23 -2.84 -4.35
CA PRO A 103 -5.54 -1.56 -4.50
C PRO A 103 -4.67 -1.31 -3.28
N ALA A 104 -3.38 -1.15 -3.50
CA ALA A 104 -2.42 -0.81 -2.47
C ALA A 104 -2.26 0.70 -2.41
N ASP A 105 -2.33 1.23 -1.22
CA ASP A 105 -2.14 2.66 -0.95
C ASP A 105 -0.69 2.91 -0.56
N TYR A 106 0.01 3.71 -1.36
CA TYR A 106 1.39 4.09 -1.09
C TYR A 106 1.45 5.53 -0.57
N PRO A 107 1.75 5.73 0.72
CA PRO A 107 1.79 7.05 1.31
C PRO A 107 3.06 7.80 0.92
N LEU A 108 2.89 9.05 0.53
CA LEU A 108 3.96 9.98 0.18
C LEU A 108 3.79 11.29 0.92
N GLN A 109 4.90 11.91 1.24
CA GLN A 109 4.97 13.28 1.73
C GLN A 109 5.59 14.16 0.63
N LEU A 110 4.89 15.22 0.31
CA LEU A 110 5.29 16.22 -0.64
C LEU A 110 5.53 17.52 0.13
N GLU A 111 6.78 17.96 0.15
CA GLU A 111 7.18 19.19 0.84
C GLU A 111 7.48 20.28 -0.17
N SER A 112 6.86 21.44 0.00
CA SER A 112 7.05 22.61 -0.86
C SER A 112 7.21 23.86 -0.03
N SER A 113 8.20 24.69 -0.36
CA SER A 113 8.44 25.97 0.31
C SER A 113 7.37 27.03 0.00
N ALA A 114 6.66 26.90 -1.12
CA ALA A 114 5.62 27.83 -1.56
C ALA A 114 4.43 27.04 -2.13
N ALA A 115 3.28 27.69 -2.17
CA ALA A 115 2.12 27.12 -2.84
C ALA A 115 2.38 26.98 -4.34
N ARG A 116 2.06 25.80 -4.89
CA ARG A 116 2.29 25.46 -6.30
C ARG A 116 0.95 25.30 -7.03
N PRO A 117 0.86 25.79 -8.27
CA PRO A 117 -0.31 25.57 -9.10
C PRO A 117 -0.40 24.10 -9.51
N ARG A 118 -1.41 23.77 -10.25
CA ARG A 118 -1.81 22.43 -10.70
C ARG A 118 -0.65 21.48 -10.99
N CYS A 119 -0.58 20.40 -10.21
CA CYS A 119 0.36 19.32 -10.39
C CYS A 119 -0.39 17.99 -10.49
N SER A 120 0.17 17.04 -11.20
CA SER A 120 -0.38 15.68 -11.34
C SER A 120 0.67 14.65 -10.92
N LEU A 121 0.27 13.67 -10.12
CA LEU A 121 1.14 12.57 -9.71
C LEU A 121 0.49 11.23 -10.08
N ARG A 122 1.30 10.24 -10.38
CA ARG A 122 0.87 8.84 -10.51
C ARG A 122 2.00 7.87 -10.19
N VAL A 123 1.63 6.64 -9.81
CA VAL A 123 2.52 5.49 -9.95
C VAL A 123 2.50 5.07 -11.42
N GLN A 124 3.63 4.76 -12.01
CA GLN A 124 3.72 4.39 -13.42
C GLN A 124 2.81 3.20 -13.73
N GLY A 125 1.98 3.34 -14.78
CA GLY A 125 0.98 2.33 -15.15
C GLY A 125 -0.40 2.54 -14.52
N HIS A 126 -0.54 3.47 -13.58
CA HIS A 126 -1.80 3.78 -12.88
C HIS A 126 -2.38 5.14 -13.27
N ALA A 127 -3.58 5.43 -12.78
CA ALA A 127 -4.27 6.67 -13.05
C ALA A 127 -3.54 7.89 -12.47
N TRP A 128 -3.73 9.05 -13.10
CA TRP A 128 -3.24 10.32 -12.59
C TRP A 128 -4.09 10.84 -11.45
N LEU A 129 -3.46 11.23 -10.36
CA LEU A 129 -4.05 12.06 -9.32
C LEU A 129 -3.71 13.52 -9.63
N VAL A 130 -4.74 14.34 -9.83
CA VAL A 130 -4.59 15.74 -10.18
C VAL A 130 -4.87 16.59 -8.95
N PHE A 131 -3.93 17.47 -8.62
CA PHE A 131 -4.04 18.45 -7.55
C PHE A 131 -4.12 19.84 -8.18
N ASP A 132 -5.21 20.56 -7.97
CA ASP A 132 -5.35 21.93 -8.51
C ASP A 132 -4.36 22.89 -7.83
N ARG A 133 -4.00 22.61 -6.57
CA ARG A 133 -3.03 23.39 -5.82
C ARG A 133 -2.36 22.52 -4.77
N ILE A 134 -1.05 22.64 -4.66
CA ILE A 134 -0.27 22.10 -3.55
C ILE A 134 0.01 23.26 -2.60
N ALA A 135 -0.35 23.11 -1.32
CA ALA A 135 -0.10 24.11 -0.30
C ALA A 135 1.41 24.22 0.02
N ALA A 136 1.83 25.35 0.56
CA ALA A 136 3.15 25.46 1.18
C ALA A 136 3.21 24.59 2.44
N GLY A 137 4.38 23.99 2.69
CA GLY A 137 4.59 23.06 3.80
C GLY A 137 4.53 21.61 3.33
N THR A 138 4.21 20.70 4.25
CA THR A 138 4.14 19.26 3.99
C THR A 138 2.70 18.85 3.67
N THR A 139 2.50 18.23 2.53
CA THR A 139 1.23 17.64 2.11
C THR A 139 1.40 16.13 2.03
N THR A 140 0.64 15.39 2.84
CA THR A 140 0.58 13.93 2.78
C THR A 140 -0.46 13.52 1.72
N LEU A 141 -0.09 12.61 0.86
CA LEU A 141 -0.95 12.06 -0.17
C LEU A 141 -0.72 10.56 -0.34
N THR A 142 -1.70 9.88 -0.89
CA THR A 142 -1.67 8.45 -1.08
C THR A 142 -1.82 8.15 -2.56
N LEU A 143 -0.88 7.40 -3.11
CA LEU A 143 -0.91 6.97 -4.51
C LEU A 143 -1.39 5.53 -4.61
N PRO A 144 -2.48 5.25 -5.32
CA PRO A 144 -2.92 3.89 -5.55
C PRO A 144 -1.97 3.17 -6.53
N TRP A 145 -1.62 1.94 -6.22
CA TRP A 145 -0.93 1.03 -7.12
C TRP A 145 -1.44 -0.40 -6.93
N GLY A 146 -1.19 -1.29 -7.87
CA GLY A 146 -1.60 -2.68 -7.80
C GLY A 146 -0.40 -3.59 -7.63
N ALA A 147 -0.40 -4.41 -6.58
CA ALA A 147 0.55 -5.49 -6.39
C ALA A 147 -0.14 -6.83 -6.64
N GLU A 148 0.35 -7.58 -7.62
CA GLU A 148 -0.24 -8.88 -7.99
C GLU A 148 0.38 -10.04 -7.20
N HIS A 149 1.61 -9.88 -6.74
CA HIS A 149 2.39 -10.91 -6.05
C HIS A 149 2.56 -10.59 -4.57
N ARG A 150 2.65 -11.61 -3.73
CA ARG A 150 2.95 -11.47 -2.30
C ARG A 150 4.44 -11.16 -2.05
N GLY A 151 4.73 -10.73 -0.84
CA GLY A 151 6.09 -10.44 -0.37
C GLY A 151 6.42 -8.96 -0.35
N TRP A 152 7.67 -8.64 -0.05
CA TRP A 152 8.15 -7.27 -0.06
C TRP A 152 8.32 -6.77 -1.49
N GLN A 153 7.55 -5.76 -1.86
CA GLN A 153 7.57 -5.20 -3.21
C GLN A 153 7.83 -3.70 -3.19
N LEU A 154 8.67 -3.26 -4.12
CA LEU A 154 8.83 -1.84 -4.40
C LEU A 154 7.75 -1.39 -5.39
N PRO A 155 7.04 -0.29 -5.13
CA PRO A 155 6.09 0.24 -6.09
C PRO A 155 6.82 0.64 -7.38
N PRO A 156 6.15 0.64 -8.53
CA PRO A 156 6.70 1.21 -9.76
C PRO A 156 7.09 2.68 -9.56
N PRO A 157 7.95 3.25 -10.43
CA PRO A 157 8.37 4.64 -10.31
C PRO A 157 7.19 5.61 -10.23
N VAL A 158 7.29 6.57 -9.34
CA VAL A 158 6.34 7.68 -9.23
C VAL A 158 6.70 8.74 -10.26
N GLN A 159 5.72 9.21 -11.00
CA GLN A 159 5.85 10.29 -11.97
C GLN A 159 5.08 11.51 -11.47
N ILE A 160 5.73 12.67 -11.46
CA ILE A 160 5.12 13.97 -11.21
C ILE A 160 5.15 14.79 -12.49
N GLU A 161 4.08 15.50 -12.78
CA GLU A 161 3.94 16.28 -14.00
C GLU A 161 3.17 17.56 -13.74
N THR A 162 3.53 18.64 -14.44
CA THR A 162 2.73 19.86 -14.52
C THR A 162 2.72 20.42 -15.92
N ILE A 163 1.61 21.06 -16.26
CA ILE A 163 1.45 21.88 -17.47
C ILE A 163 1.20 23.36 -17.12
N ALA A 164 1.19 23.64 -15.84
CA ALA A 164 0.94 25.00 -15.35
C ALA A 164 2.19 25.91 -15.52
N PRO A 165 2.00 27.23 -15.66
CA PRO A 165 0.73 27.96 -15.66
C PRO A 165 0.06 28.07 -17.03
N LEU A 166 0.79 28.14 -18.13
CA LEU A 166 0.30 28.53 -19.46
C LEU A 166 -0.06 27.35 -20.38
N GLY A 167 0.26 26.12 -19.99
CA GLY A 167 -0.04 24.94 -20.79
C GLY A 167 0.84 24.76 -22.06
N LEU A 168 1.84 25.64 -22.29
CA LEU A 168 2.71 25.56 -23.44
C LEU A 168 3.76 24.46 -23.31
N PHE A 169 4.16 24.13 -22.08
CA PHE A 169 5.15 23.10 -21.78
C PHE A 169 4.58 22.08 -20.82
N ILE A 170 5.14 20.87 -20.90
CA ILE A 170 4.95 19.80 -19.93
C ILE A 170 6.28 19.65 -19.21
N CYS A 171 6.30 19.91 -17.91
CA CYS A 171 7.43 19.63 -17.04
C CYS A 171 7.13 18.39 -16.23
N TRP A 172 8.05 17.43 -16.21
CA TRP A 172 7.85 16.18 -15.50
C TRP A 172 9.15 15.69 -14.86
N GLY A 173 8.97 14.95 -13.78
CA GLY A 173 10.04 14.28 -13.05
C GLY A 173 9.69 12.85 -12.75
N ARG A 174 10.69 12.05 -12.41
CA ARG A 174 10.55 10.64 -12.11
C ARG A 174 11.30 10.30 -10.84
N TRP A 175 10.68 9.51 -9.98
CA TRP A 175 11.25 9.10 -8.72
C TRP A 175 10.95 7.63 -8.46
N GLN A 176 11.98 6.88 -8.01
CA GLN A 176 11.82 5.51 -7.55
C GLN A 176 11.85 5.52 -6.02
N PRO A 177 10.71 5.28 -5.34
CA PRO A 177 10.69 5.13 -3.90
C PRO A 177 11.58 3.98 -3.44
N HIS A 178 12.26 4.15 -2.31
CA HIS A 178 13.13 3.13 -1.73
C HIS A 178 12.38 2.21 -0.77
N GLN A 179 11.27 2.67 -0.18
CA GLN A 179 10.55 1.95 0.86
C GLN A 179 9.71 0.83 0.23
N PRO A 180 10.00 -0.46 0.52
CA PRO A 180 9.16 -1.53 0.05
C PRO A 180 7.86 -1.61 0.86
N GLN A 181 6.80 -2.07 0.23
CA GLN A 181 5.52 -2.37 0.85
C GLN A 181 5.36 -3.88 1.00
N LEU A 182 4.88 -4.33 2.15
CA LEU A 182 4.57 -5.72 2.38
C LEU A 182 3.22 -6.06 1.74
N ILE A 183 3.22 -7.04 0.85
CA ILE A 183 2.03 -7.52 0.19
C ILE A 183 1.69 -8.91 0.72
N TRP A 184 0.56 -9.02 1.40
CA TRP A 184 0.02 -10.27 1.91
C TRP A 184 -0.53 -11.14 0.77
N PRO A 185 -0.61 -12.47 0.92
CA PRO A 185 -1.25 -13.32 -0.07
C PRO A 185 -2.69 -12.88 -0.33
N ARG A 186 -3.17 -13.08 -1.56
CA ARG A 186 -4.56 -12.79 -1.94
C ARG A 186 -5.52 -13.57 -1.03
N ARG A 187 -6.62 -12.96 -0.63
CA ARG A 187 -7.67 -13.64 0.12
C ARG A 187 -8.53 -14.46 -0.83
N ARG A 188 -8.44 -15.78 -0.71
CA ARG A 188 -9.22 -16.71 -1.49
C ARG A 188 -9.81 -17.78 -0.58
N PRO A 189 -11.13 -17.95 -0.52
CA PRO A 189 -11.75 -19.05 0.22
C PRO A 189 -11.30 -20.41 -0.31
N GLY A 190 -10.97 -21.34 0.58
CA GLY A 190 -10.59 -22.68 0.19
C GLY A 190 -10.29 -23.59 1.38
N PRO A 191 -9.89 -24.84 1.14
CA PRO A 191 -9.64 -25.80 2.20
C PRO A 191 -8.39 -25.43 3.00
N VAL A 192 -8.53 -25.52 4.33
CA VAL A 192 -7.46 -25.30 5.31
C VAL A 192 -7.51 -26.47 6.29
N ALA A 193 -6.36 -27.01 6.67
CA ALA A 193 -6.30 -27.98 7.77
C ALA A 193 -6.36 -27.22 9.10
N GLU A 194 -7.31 -27.61 9.94
CA GLU A 194 -7.53 -27.03 11.26
C GLU A 194 -7.33 -28.13 12.30
N THR A 195 -6.37 -27.94 13.19
CA THR A 195 -6.16 -28.83 14.33
C THR A 195 -6.57 -28.10 15.59
N GLN A 196 -7.50 -28.67 16.31
CA GLN A 196 -7.80 -28.21 17.67
C GLN A 196 -6.84 -28.96 18.60
N PRO A 197 -6.03 -28.27 19.41
CA PRO A 197 -5.26 -28.97 20.44
C PRO A 197 -6.22 -29.68 21.37
N SER A 198 -5.91 -30.92 21.73
CA SER A 198 -6.71 -31.69 22.67
C SER A 198 -6.84 -30.93 24.00
N PRO A 199 -8.02 -30.92 24.61
CA PRO A 199 -8.24 -30.22 25.86
C PRO A 199 -7.24 -30.65 26.91
N SER A 200 -6.65 -29.69 27.60
CA SER A 200 -5.82 -29.95 28.78
C SER A 200 -6.73 -30.55 29.89
N ARG A 201 -6.47 -31.80 30.27
CA ARG A 201 -7.27 -32.52 31.26
C ARG A 201 -7.16 -32.00 32.70
N ASP A 202 -6.34 -30.97 32.94
CA ASP A 202 -6.02 -30.50 34.29
C ASP A 202 -6.39 -29.01 34.53
N GLY A 203 -7.62 -28.62 34.14
CA GLY A 203 -8.16 -27.31 34.46
C GLY A 203 -8.57 -27.15 35.93
N LEU A 204 -8.72 -25.93 36.41
CA LEU A 204 -9.05 -25.58 37.79
C LEU A 204 -10.38 -24.77 37.96
N GLU A 205 -10.98 -24.29 36.88
CA GLU A 205 -12.05 -23.27 37.00
C GLU A 205 -13.47 -23.77 36.74
N GLU A 206 -13.72 -24.68 35.82
CA GLU A 206 -15.09 -25.11 35.51
C GLU A 206 -15.34 -26.59 35.85
N TRP A 207 -16.39 -26.84 36.64
CA TRP A 207 -16.80 -28.19 36.98
C TRP A 207 -17.45 -28.91 35.78
N GLN A 208 -16.86 -30.05 35.38
CA GLN A 208 -17.36 -30.81 34.23
C GLN A 208 -18.06 -32.11 34.63
N ASP A 209 -17.41 -32.92 35.46
CA ASP A 209 -17.94 -34.26 35.77
C ASP A 209 -17.32 -34.81 37.07
N LEU A 210 -17.84 -35.96 37.49
CA LEU A 210 -17.38 -36.72 38.63
C LEU A 210 -16.70 -38.01 38.15
N ARG A 211 -15.49 -38.27 38.58
CA ARG A 211 -14.79 -39.57 38.31
C ARG A 211 -14.43 -40.30 39.58
N PRO A 212 -14.22 -41.63 39.56
CA PRO A 212 -13.68 -42.36 40.70
C PRO A 212 -12.33 -41.76 41.15
N VAL A 213 -12.12 -41.65 42.46
CA VAL A 213 -10.87 -41.16 43.04
C VAL A 213 -9.76 -42.12 42.71
N CYS A 214 -8.61 -41.60 42.21
CA CYS A 214 -7.37 -42.36 42.01
C CYS A 214 -6.37 -42.12 43.15
N GLU A 215 -5.45 -43.07 43.39
CA GLU A 215 -4.36 -42.88 44.36
C GLU A 215 -3.53 -41.63 44.02
N GLY A 216 -3.32 -40.76 45.02
CA GLY A 216 -2.61 -39.49 44.85
C GLY A 216 -3.45 -38.27 44.51
N GLU A 217 -4.81 -38.38 44.51
CA GLU A 217 -5.66 -37.28 44.25
C GLU A 217 -5.58 -36.18 45.33
N ARG A 218 -5.61 -34.90 44.94
CA ARG A 218 -5.60 -33.79 45.92
C ARG A 218 -6.93 -33.76 46.71
N PRO A 219 -6.88 -33.67 48.06
CA PRO A 219 -8.08 -33.66 48.90
C PRO A 219 -9.12 -32.58 48.53
N ALA A 220 -8.68 -31.46 47.99
CA ALA A 220 -9.56 -30.37 47.56
C ALA A 220 -10.45 -30.72 46.33
N ARG A 221 -10.08 -31.75 45.57
CA ARG A 221 -10.86 -32.20 44.41
C ARG A 221 -11.86 -33.30 44.74
N VAL A 222 -11.83 -33.86 45.94
CA VAL A 222 -12.75 -34.94 46.37
C VAL A 222 -14.12 -34.34 46.74
N ASP A 223 -15.18 -34.95 46.21
CA ASP A 223 -16.55 -34.57 46.59
C ASP A 223 -16.95 -35.22 47.94
N TRP A 224 -16.51 -34.58 48.99
CA TRP A 224 -16.82 -35.02 50.35
C TRP A 224 -18.30 -34.98 50.67
N ALA A 225 -19.09 -34.13 50.03
CA ALA A 225 -20.54 -34.07 50.24
C ALA A 225 -21.27 -35.30 49.70
N SER A 226 -20.77 -35.91 48.63
CA SER A 226 -21.27 -37.14 48.05
C SER A 226 -20.89 -38.34 48.93
N ALA A 227 -19.65 -38.35 49.41
CA ALA A 227 -19.13 -39.39 50.32
C ALA A 227 -19.93 -39.42 51.65
N ALA A 228 -20.23 -38.26 52.22
CA ALA A 228 -21.00 -38.15 53.45
C ALA A 228 -22.46 -38.68 53.29
N ARG A 229 -22.96 -38.84 52.07
CA ARG A 229 -24.28 -39.43 51.74
C ARG A 229 -24.20 -40.93 51.41
N GLY A 230 -23.06 -41.58 51.68
CA GLY A 230 -22.88 -43.02 51.47
C GLY A 230 -22.61 -43.42 50.01
N ARG A 231 -22.26 -42.47 49.12
CA ARG A 231 -21.92 -42.75 47.74
C ARG A 231 -20.38 -43.03 47.63
N PRO A 232 -19.93 -43.77 46.61
CA PRO A 232 -18.51 -43.99 46.42
C PRO A 232 -17.76 -42.67 46.27
N LEU A 233 -16.51 -42.64 46.76
CA LEU A 233 -15.62 -41.46 46.64
C LEU A 233 -15.42 -41.07 45.19
N GLN A 234 -15.74 -39.84 44.85
CA GLN A 234 -15.64 -39.25 43.55
C GLN A 234 -14.75 -37.98 43.60
N ALA A 235 -13.94 -37.78 42.59
CA ALA A 235 -13.19 -36.56 42.41
C ALA A 235 -13.88 -35.64 41.37
N LYS A 236 -13.96 -34.36 41.70
CA LYS A 236 -14.45 -33.32 40.78
C LYS A 236 -13.46 -33.09 39.68
N LEU A 237 -13.88 -33.26 38.44
CA LEU A 237 -13.09 -32.90 37.25
C LEU A 237 -13.40 -31.44 36.91
N PHE A 238 -12.38 -30.63 36.94
CA PHE A 238 -12.44 -29.25 36.51
C PHE A 238 -11.74 -29.11 35.18
N SER A 239 -12.28 -28.33 34.27
CA SER A 239 -11.60 -27.83 33.10
C SER A 239 -11.54 -26.32 33.16
N ASP A 240 -10.51 -25.75 32.64
CA ASP A 240 -10.49 -24.30 32.38
C ASP A 240 -11.44 -24.03 31.22
N PRO A 241 -12.19 -22.92 31.21
CA PRO A 241 -13.02 -22.54 30.07
C PRO A 241 -12.12 -22.51 28.83
N GLU A 242 -12.38 -23.44 27.93
CA GLU A 242 -11.53 -23.64 26.75
C GLU A 242 -11.69 -22.45 25.82
N GLU A 243 -10.69 -21.59 25.80
CA GLU A 243 -10.51 -20.77 24.60
C GLU A 243 -10.19 -21.74 23.46
N VAL A 244 -11.17 -21.92 22.56
CA VAL A 244 -11.00 -22.79 21.40
C VAL A 244 -9.84 -22.25 20.56
N HIS A 245 -8.68 -22.88 20.73
CA HIS A 245 -7.49 -22.57 19.97
C HIS A 245 -7.50 -23.37 18.67
N VAL A 246 -7.42 -22.71 17.54
CA VAL A 246 -7.33 -23.37 16.23
C VAL A 246 -5.94 -23.21 15.69
N ILE A 247 -5.22 -24.29 15.39
CA ILE A 247 -3.96 -24.24 14.66
C ILE A 247 -4.25 -24.47 13.20
N LEU A 248 -3.90 -23.47 12.39
CA LEU A 248 -4.09 -23.46 10.94
C LEU A 248 -2.87 -24.04 10.25
N ALA A 249 -3.09 -24.96 9.32
CA ALA A 249 -2.04 -25.55 8.49
C ALA A 249 -2.53 -25.68 7.03
N PRO A 250 -1.60 -25.79 6.05
CA PRO A 250 -1.94 -26.09 4.68
C PRO A 250 -2.74 -27.38 4.57
N ALA A 251 -3.84 -27.36 3.79
CA ALA A 251 -4.59 -28.59 3.53
C ALA A 251 -3.76 -29.56 2.67
N PRO A 252 -3.81 -30.89 2.93
CA PRO A 252 -3.06 -31.86 2.16
C PRO A 252 -3.54 -31.85 0.67
N GLY A 253 -2.58 -31.98 -0.25
CA GLY A 253 -2.88 -32.00 -1.70
C GLY A 253 -3.12 -30.63 -2.35
N VAL A 254 -3.10 -29.53 -1.58
CA VAL A 254 -3.22 -28.17 -2.14
C VAL A 254 -1.83 -27.61 -2.45
N PRO A 255 -1.61 -27.03 -3.65
CA PRO A 255 -0.36 -26.32 -3.94
C PRO A 255 -0.07 -25.22 -2.92
N LEU A 256 1.20 -25.07 -2.52
CA LEU A 256 1.58 -24.20 -1.40
C LEU A 256 1.14 -22.75 -1.58
N ASP A 257 1.19 -22.22 -2.82
CA ASP A 257 0.75 -20.86 -3.10
C ASP A 257 -0.77 -20.67 -2.92
N ALA A 258 -1.56 -21.63 -3.37
CA ALA A 258 -2.99 -21.63 -3.15
C ALA A 258 -3.33 -21.81 -1.65
N ALA A 259 -2.58 -22.69 -0.95
CA ALA A 259 -2.75 -22.88 0.49
C ALA A 259 -2.49 -21.59 1.29
N ARG A 260 -1.51 -20.79 0.89
CA ARG A 260 -1.24 -19.47 1.51
C ARG A 260 -2.40 -18.49 1.30
N GLU A 261 -3.02 -18.49 0.12
CA GLU A 261 -4.21 -17.66 -0.16
C GLU A 261 -5.41 -18.09 0.70
N HIS A 262 -5.61 -19.42 0.85
CA HIS A 262 -6.68 -19.97 1.68
C HIS A 262 -6.45 -19.65 3.18
N LEU A 263 -5.21 -19.80 3.65
CA LEU A 263 -4.83 -19.48 5.02
C LEU A 263 -5.00 -17.99 5.31
N ALA A 264 -4.64 -17.11 4.38
CA ALA A 264 -4.81 -15.66 4.53
C ALA A 264 -6.28 -15.28 4.68
N ASP A 265 -7.19 -15.87 3.90
CA ASP A 265 -8.63 -15.67 4.03
C ASP A 265 -9.15 -16.19 5.37
N ARG A 266 -8.69 -17.39 5.80
CA ARG A 266 -9.11 -17.98 7.07
C ARG A 266 -8.64 -17.19 8.28
N ILE A 267 -7.38 -16.74 8.31
CA ILE A 267 -6.81 -15.85 9.32
C ILE A 267 -7.65 -14.56 9.42
N TRP A 268 -7.97 -13.96 8.29
CA TRP A 268 -8.79 -12.75 8.25
C TRP A 268 -10.16 -12.94 8.87
N ARG A 269 -10.85 -14.05 8.58
CA ARG A 269 -12.16 -14.38 9.15
C ARG A 269 -12.10 -14.66 10.65
N LEU A 270 -11.10 -15.45 11.10
CA LEU A 270 -10.91 -15.76 12.51
C LEU A 270 -10.57 -14.51 13.33
N HIS A 271 -9.78 -13.60 12.77
CA HIS A 271 -9.51 -12.32 13.41
C HIS A 271 -10.79 -11.51 13.63
N HIS A 272 -11.69 -11.44 12.64
CA HIS A 272 -12.95 -10.71 12.78
C HIS A 272 -13.95 -11.38 13.73
N SER A 273 -13.90 -12.69 13.89
CA SER A 273 -14.69 -13.41 14.90
C SER A 273 -14.12 -13.35 16.31
N GLY A 274 -12.92 -12.74 16.50
CA GLY A 274 -12.25 -12.67 17.79
C GLY A 274 -11.69 -14.01 18.29
N ALA A 275 -11.60 -15.02 17.43
CA ALA A 275 -11.08 -16.34 17.77
C ALA A 275 -9.58 -16.31 18.07
N CYS A 276 -9.13 -17.26 18.91
CA CYS A 276 -7.72 -17.51 19.15
C CYS A 276 -7.22 -18.54 18.13
N TYR A 277 -6.15 -18.20 17.39
CA TYR A 277 -5.62 -19.08 16.36
C TYR A 277 -4.10 -19.02 16.29
N GLY A 278 -3.48 -20.13 15.90
CA GLY A 278 -2.07 -20.27 15.58
C GLY A 278 -1.88 -20.59 14.10
N LEU A 279 -0.65 -20.50 13.62
CA LEU A 279 -0.29 -20.82 12.25
C LEU A 279 0.90 -21.77 12.22
N GLN A 280 0.79 -22.81 11.42
CA GLN A 280 1.88 -23.73 11.13
C GLN A 280 2.03 -23.86 9.61
N ILE A 281 3.13 -23.37 9.07
CA ILE A 281 3.45 -23.47 7.65
C ILE A 281 4.94 -23.72 7.47
N GLN A 282 5.31 -24.80 6.77
CA GLN A 282 6.70 -25.21 6.57
C GLN A 282 7.48 -25.25 7.90
N SER A 283 8.53 -24.45 8.06
CA SER A 283 9.34 -24.34 9.27
C SER A 283 8.84 -23.28 10.25
N ILE A 284 7.81 -22.52 9.90
CA ILE A 284 7.29 -21.43 10.73
C ILE A 284 6.12 -21.96 11.55
N SER A 285 6.21 -21.78 12.88
CA SER A 285 5.14 -22.08 13.82
C SER A 285 4.90 -20.88 14.71
N LEU A 286 3.69 -20.32 14.62
CA LEU A 286 3.23 -19.22 15.46
C LEU A 286 2.20 -19.74 16.45
N ALA A 287 2.49 -19.57 17.74
CA ALA A 287 1.61 -20.01 18.81
C ALA A 287 0.24 -19.32 18.73
N PRO A 288 -0.84 -19.98 19.19
CA PRO A 288 -2.16 -19.38 19.22
C PRO A 288 -2.20 -18.08 20.02
N SER A 289 -2.78 -17.04 19.43
CA SER A 289 -2.95 -15.73 20.06
C SER A 289 -4.11 -14.96 19.40
N LYS A 290 -4.45 -13.77 19.93
CA LYS A 290 -5.49 -12.88 19.44
C LYS A 290 -4.93 -11.48 19.12
N GLY A 291 -5.66 -10.73 18.33
CA GLY A 291 -5.41 -9.30 18.09
C GLY A 291 -4.74 -8.99 16.78
N VAL A 292 -4.64 -7.68 16.50
CA VAL A 292 -4.14 -7.15 15.23
C VAL A 292 -2.68 -7.52 14.98
N ARG A 293 -1.82 -7.42 16.01
CA ARG A 293 -0.39 -7.75 15.90
C ARG A 293 -0.16 -9.20 15.53
N HIS A 294 -0.97 -10.12 16.11
CA HIS A 294 -0.88 -11.54 15.81
C HIS A 294 -1.33 -11.83 14.37
N ARG A 295 -2.45 -11.23 13.94
CA ARG A 295 -2.91 -11.31 12.55
C ARG A 295 -1.82 -10.86 11.57
N ASP A 296 -1.23 -9.70 11.83
CA ASP A 296 -0.21 -9.12 10.95
C ASP A 296 1.04 -10.01 10.90
N ALA A 297 1.47 -10.56 12.04
CA ALA A 297 2.59 -11.52 12.09
C ALA A 297 2.29 -12.82 11.32
N CYS A 298 1.08 -13.36 11.42
CA CYS A 298 0.67 -14.52 10.64
C CYS A 298 0.63 -14.24 9.13
N LEU A 299 0.07 -13.10 8.71
CA LEU A 299 0.01 -12.70 7.32
C LEU A 299 1.38 -12.37 6.73
N GLU A 300 2.27 -11.76 7.52
CA GLU A 300 3.67 -11.54 7.14
C GLU A 300 4.42 -12.86 6.95
N ALA A 301 4.25 -13.81 7.86
CA ALA A 301 4.82 -15.16 7.72
C ALA A 301 4.34 -15.84 6.41
N LEU A 302 3.05 -15.69 6.05
CA LEU A 302 2.53 -16.24 4.79
C LEU A 302 3.06 -15.51 3.55
N ALA A 303 3.39 -14.22 3.68
CA ALA A 303 3.91 -13.43 2.57
C ALA A 303 5.38 -13.73 2.28
N THR A 304 6.17 -14.03 3.32
CA THR A 304 7.64 -14.17 3.25
C THR A 304 8.13 -15.62 3.19
N ALA A 305 7.29 -16.57 3.59
CA ALA A 305 7.59 -18.01 3.58
C ALA A 305 7.72 -18.60 2.17
#